data_07099a3b7395739793399f14257ebbc2
#
_entry.id   07099a3b7395739793399f14257ebbc2
#
_cell.length_a   1.000
_cell.length_b   1.000
_cell.length_c   1.000
_cell.angle_alpha   90.00
_cell.angle_beta   90.00
_cell.angle_gamma   90.00
#
_symmetry.space_group_name_H-M   'P 1'
#
loop_
_entity.id
_entity.type
_entity.pdbx_description
1 polymer ?
#
loop_
_entity_poly.entity_id
_entity_poly.type
_entity_poly.pdbx_seq_one_letter_code
_entity_poly.pdbx_strand_id
1 'polypeptide(L)'
;MAINVDDIMLRPNSDMQFNTLQDDIVYVLLSNSQLATELKGYIRKTSSPVLATPPSCEMCIISSLSNEASSAQQGTTNVNIYVPDITDCTGQAGVPAVSADMSRLKHLAELAYSLLQQHYCENGWCFTCVAQDILEEKQLQCHRLWLKLRFVFHNV
;
A
#
# COMPACT_ATOMS: atom_id res chain seq x y z
N MET A 1 -19.71 -5.90 10.09
CA MET A 1 -19.87 -4.43 9.98
C MET A 1 -18.51 -3.80 9.71
N ALA A 2 -18.42 -2.99 8.68
CA ALA A 2 -17.15 -2.33 8.35
C ALA A 2 -16.83 -1.26 9.42
N ILE A 3 -15.57 -1.19 9.82
CA ILE A 3 -15.08 -0.15 10.72
C ILE A 3 -14.91 1.14 9.90
N ASN A 4 -15.43 2.25 10.40
CA ASN A 4 -15.16 3.55 9.79
C ASN A 4 -13.77 4.01 10.23
N VAL A 5 -12.91 4.31 9.27
CA VAL A 5 -11.53 4.74 9.55
C VAL A 5 -11.49 6.01 10.41
N ASP A 6 -12.45 6.91 10.23
CA ASP A 6 -12.51 8.16 11.00
C ASP A 6 -12.82 7.96 12.50
N ASP A 7 -13.29 6.76 12.86
CA ASP A 7 -13.51 6.40 14.27
C ASP A 7 -12.23 5.91 14.95
N ILE A 8 -11.14 5.75 14.23
CA ILE A 8 -9.86 5.35 14.82
C ILE A 8 -9.26 6.54 15.56
N MET A 9 -9.07 6.37 16.87
CA MET A 9 -8.61 7.42 17.77
C MET A 9 -7.13 7.30 18.04
N LEU A 10 -6.48 8.46 18.26
CA LEU A 10 -5.12 8.49 18.79
C LEU A 10 -5.08 7.99 20.24
N ARG A 11 -3.92 7.48 20.66
CA ARG A 11 -3.68 7.23 22.09
C ARG A 11 -3.77 8.55 22.86
N PRO A 12 -4.63 8.65 23.87
CA PRO A 12 -4.79 9.89 24.61
C PRO A 12 -3.56 10.17 25.50
N ASN A 13 -3.31 11.45 25.73
CA ASN A 13 -2.24 11.92 26.63
C ASN A 13 -0.87 11.29 26.31
N SER A 14 -0.55 11.22 25.04
CA SER A 14 0.70 10.62 24.58
C SER A 14 1.39 11.53 23.57
N ASP A 15 2.70 11.56 23.60
CA ASP A 15 3.55 12.22 22.61
C ASP A 15 4.01 11.25 21.51
N MET A 16 3.55 9.99 21.57
CA MET A 16 3.90 8.98 20.57
C MET A 16 2.71 8.12 20.23
N GLN A 17 2.41 8.06 18.93
CA GLN A 17 1.55 7.04 18.35
C GLN A 17 2.42 5.93 17.75
N PHE A 18 1.98 4.69 17.86
CA PHE A 18 2.73 3.56 17.32
C PHE A 18 2.52 3.45 15.82
N ASN A 19 3.52 2.95 15.12
CA ASN A 19 3.41 2.74 13.67
C ASN A 19 2.36 1.69 13.30
N THR A 20 1.98 0.81 14.21
CA THR A 20 0.88 -0.13 14.01
C THR A 20 -0.45 0.59 13.77
N LEU A 21 -0.63 1.78 14.33
CA LEU A 21 -1.82 2.59 14.08
C LEU A 21 -1.91 2.99 12.59
N GLN A 22 -0.78 3.37 11.99
CA GLN A 22 -0.72 3.71 10.56
C GLN A 22 -1.10 2.51 9.71
N ASP A 23 -0.56 1.34 10.04
CA ASP A 23 -0.91 0.10 9.34
C ASP A 23 -2.40 -0.20 9.43
N ASP A 24 -2.98 -0.03 10.62
CA ASP A 24 -4.41 -0.29 10.84
C ASP A 24 -5.28 0.67 10.04
N ILE A 25 -4.95 1.96 10.04
CA ILE A 25 -5.70 2.98 9.28
C ILE A 25 -5.70 2.62 7.78
N VAL A 26 -4.54 2.34 7.22
CA VAL A 26 -4.41 2.02 5.79
C VAL A 26 -5.10 0.70 5.48
N TYR A 27 -4.96 -0.29 6.34
CA TYR A 27 -5.63 -1.58 6.18
C TYR A 27 -7.15 -1.45 6.14
N VAL A 28 -7.73 -0.69 7.06
CA VAL A 28 -9.18 -0.45 7.10
C VAL A 28 -9.66 0.25 5.83
N LEU A 29 -8.94 1.29 5.39
CA LEU A 29 -9.27 2.00 4.16
C LEU A 29 -9.25 1.07 2.94
N LEU A 30 -8.17 0.33 2.77
CA LEU A 30 -8.00 -0.54 1.59
C LEU A 30 -8.94 -1.73 1.61
N SER A 31 -9.16 -2.34 2.77
CA SER A 31 -10.01 -3.53 2.90
C SER A 31 -11.48 -3.24 2.62
N ASN A 32 -11.92 -2.00 2.83
CA ASN A 32 -13.31 -1.58 2.59
C ASN A 32 -13.49 -0.90 1.24
N SER A 33 -12.50 -0.99 0.36
CA SER A 33 -12.48 -0.28 -0.93
C SER A 33 -12.71 -1.21 -2.11
N GLN A 34 -12.91 -0.59 -3.27
CA GLN A 34 -12.98 -1.28 -4.55
C GLN A 34 -11.68 -2.04 -4.85
N LEU A 35 -10.53 -1.56 -4.38
CA LEU A 35 -9.26 -2.26 -4.53
C LEU A 35 -9.32 -3.68 -3.96
N ALA A 36 -9.89 -3.84 -2.76
CA ALA A 36 -10.04 -5.15 -2.13
C ALA A 36 -10.89 -6.11 -2.96
N THR A 37 -11.91 -5.58 -3.62
CA THR A 37 -12.79 -6.37 -4.49
C THR A 37 -12.10 -6.80 -5.79
N GLU A 38 -11.27 -5.94 -6.37
CA GLU A 38 -10.66 -6.18 -7.67
C GLU A 38 -9.28 -6.83 -7.59
N LEU A 39 -8.61 -6.76 -6.41
CA LEU A 39 -7.31 -7.38 -6.22
C LEU A 39 -7.43 -8.91 -6.31
N LYS A 40 -6.61 -9.52 -7.15
CA LYS A 40 -6.61 -10.98 -7.33
C LYS A 40 -5.70 -11.65 -6.30
N GLY A 41 -5.98 -11.39 -5.04
CA GLY A 41 -5.17 -11.88 -3.93
C GLY A 41 -5.62 -11.32 -2.61
N TYR A 42 -4.71 -10.79 -1.82
CA TYR A 42 -5.03 -10.36 -0.46
C TYR A 42 -4.28 -9.09 -0.05
N ILE A 43 -4.79 -8.48 1.01
CA ILE A 43 -4.19 -7.30 1.66
C ILE A 43 -3.73 -7.76 3.05
N ARG A 44 -2.45 -7.49 3.39
CA ARG A 44 -1.88 -7.82 4.69
C ARG A 44 -1.06 -6.68 5.25
N LYS A 45 -0.96 -6.66 6.58
CA LYS A 45 -0.12 -5.73 7.32
C LYS A 45 1.20 -6.39 7.67
N THR A 46 2.30 -5.63 7.55
CA THR A 46 3.62 -6.00 8.08
C THR A 46 4.02 -7.45 7.76
N SER A 47 3.84 -7.82 6.50
CA SER A 47 4.20 -9.16 6.02
C SER A 47 5.27 -9.09 4.96
N SER A 48 6.12 -10.08 4.94
CA SER A 48 6.98 -10.35 3.78
C SER A 48 6.28 -11.40 2.93
N PRO A 49 5.97 -11.10 1.66
CA PRO A 49 5.30 -12.08 0.84
C PRO A 49 6.19 -13.29 0.57
N VAL A 50 5.64 -14.48 0.75
CA VAL A 50 6.26 -15.71 0.26
C VAL A 50 5.65 -15.98 -1.11
N LEU A 51 6.42 -15.69 -2.15
CA LEU A 51 5.94 -15.77 -3.51
C LEU A 51 6.48 -17.00 -4.22
N ALA A 52 5.61 -17.67 -4.96
CA ALA A 52 6.06 -18.57 -6.02
C ALA A 52 6.76 -17.75 -7.10
N THR A 53 7.56 -18.38 -7.92
CA THR A 53 8.24 -17.73 -9.03
C THR A 53 7.78 -18.36 -10.36
N PRO A 54 6.92 -17.69 -11.14
CA PRO A 54 6.27 -16.41 -10.87
C PRO A 54 5.16 -16.49 -9.79
N PRO A 55 4.76 -15.37 -9.19
CA PRO A 55 3.67 -15.39 -8.22
C PRO A 55 2.37 -15.86 -8.84
N SER A 56 1.55 -16.56 -8.03
CA SER A 56 0.24 -17.06 -8.48
C SER A 56 -0.90 -16.06 -8.22
N CYS A 57 -0.65 -15.01 -7.45
CA CYS A 57 -1.67 -14.02 -7.12
C CYS A 57 -1.05 -12.64 -6.92
N GLU A 58 -1.91 -11.63 -6.89
CA GLU A 58 -1.53 -10.29 -6.50
C GLU A 58 -1.54 -10.16 -4.98
N MET A 59 -0.72 -9.25 -4.44
CA MET A 59 -0.71 -9.00 -3.00
C MET A 59 -0.47 -7.54 -2.72
N CYS A 60 -1.20 -7.03 -1.73
CA CYS A 60 -1.00 -5.69 -1.19
C CYS A 60 -0.45 -5.82 0.22
N ILE A 61 0.76 -5.32 0.44
CA ILE A 61 1.44 -5.37 1.74
C ILE A 61 1.60 -3.95 2.26
N ILE A 62 1.13 -3.73 3.47
CA ILE A 62 1.21 -2.45 4.18
C ILE A 62 2.28 -2.58 5.25
N SER A 63 3.23 -1.66 5.27
CA SER A 63 4.27 -1.63 6.31
C SER A 63 4.67 -0.20 6.63
N SER A 64 4.91 0.07 7.90
CA SER A 64 5.28 1.39 8.38
C SER A 64 6.69 1.39 8.96
N LEU A 65 7.38 2.52 8.81
CA LEU A 65 8.69 2.74 9.41
C LEU A 65 8.53 3.13 10.88
N SER A 66 9.65 3.16 11.61
CA SER A 66 9.66 3.55 13.02
C SER A 66 9.18 4.99 13.21
N ASN A 67 8.51 5.22 14.33
CA ASN A 67 8.06 6.55 14.75
C ASN A 67 8.93 7.07 15.90
N GLU A 68 9.03 8.39 15.96
CA GLU A 68 9.70 9.10 17.04
C GLU A 68 8.69 9.97 17.79
N ALA A 69 8.91 10.12 19.09
CA ALA A 69 8.03 10.92 19.94
C ALA A 69 8.08 12.40 19.55
N SER A 70 6.92 13.03 19.41
CA SER A 70 6.78 14.46 19.12
C SER A 70 5.34 14.87 19.27
N SER A 71 5.10 16.15 19.59
CA SER A 71 3.74 16.71 19.60
C SER A 71 3.13 16.80 18.21
N ALA A 72 3.96 16.99 17.19
CA ALA A 72 3.58 16.95 15.76
C ALA A 72 4.34 15.80 15.09
N GLN A 73 3.98 14.60 15.46
CA GLN A 73 4.68 13.38 15.03
C GLN A 73 4.43 13.11 13.55
N GLN A 74 5.50 12.78 12.84
CA GLN A 74 5.42 12.30 11.47
C GLN A 74 5.72 10.81 11.40
N GLY A 75 5.02 10.13 10.50
CA GLY A 75 5.25 8.71 10.24
C GLY A 75 5.24 8.42 8.75
N THR A 76 5.84 7.31 8.37
CA THR A 76 5.85 6.85 6.98
C THR A 76 5.25 5.46 6.88
N THR A 77 4.32 5.30 5.95
CA THR A 77 3.73 4.00 5.63
C THR A 77 3.94 3.70 4.15
N ASN A 78 4.43 2.52 3.86
CA ASN A 78 4.59 2.03 2.49
C ASN A 78 3.46 1.07 2.16
N VAL A 79 2.88 1.26 0.98
CA VAL A 79 1.89 0.34 0.41
C VAL A 79 2.51 -0.25 -0.83
N ASN A 80 2.69 -1.56 -0.85
CA ASN A 80 3.29 -2.29 -1.95
C ASN A 80 2.28 -3.27 -2.52
N ILE A 81 2.00 -3.14 -3.83
CA ILE A 81 1.12 -4.05 -4.54
C ILE A 81 1.95 -4.83 -5.54
N TYR A 82 2.07 -6.14 -5.31
CA TYR A 82 2.85 -7.05 -6.16
C TYR A 82 1.96 -7.62 -7.23
N VAL A 83 2.37 -7.45 -8.49
CA VAL A 83 1.63 -7.90 -9.66
C VAL A 83 2.52 -8.83 -10.47
N PRO A 84 2.09 -10.09 -10.72
CA PRO A 84 2.86 -11.03 -11.51
C PRO A 84 3.15 -10.50 -12.92
N ASP A 85 4.35 -10.75 -13.41
CA ASP A 85 4.69 -10.43 -14.78
C ASP A 85 3.94 -11.32 -15.78
N ILE A 86 3.80 -10.84 -17.00
CA ILE A 86 3.16 -11.57 -18.07
C ILE A 86 4.20 -11.98 -19.12
N THR A 87 3.91 -13.06 -19.82
CA THR A 87 4.68 -13.46 -20.99
C THR A 87 4.01 -12.87 -22.23
N ASP A 88 4.77 -12.07 -22.97
CA ASP A 88 4.29 -11.40 -24.17
C ASP A 88 5.09 -11.90 -25.37
N CYS A 89 4.38 -12.31 -26.41
CA CYS A 89 4.96 -12.78 -27.68
C CYS A 89 4.77 -11.76 -28.81
N THR A 90 4.37 -10.53 -28.52
CA THR A 90 4.10 -9.49 -29.53
C THR A 90 5.34 -8.73 -29.98
N GLY A 91 6.52 -9.21 -29.70
CA GLY A 91 7.76 -8.57 -30.11
C GLY A 91 8.22 -9.00 -31.52
N GLN A 92 9.41 -8.54 -31.90
CA GLN A 92 10.04 -8.94 -33.15
C GLN A 92 10.27 -10.45 -33.17
N ALA A 93 9.98 -11.08 -34.32
CA ALA A 93 10.17 -12.50 -34.55
C ALA A 93 9.38 -13.42 -33.61
N GLY A 94 8.34 -12.92 -32.91
CA GLY A 94 7.54 -13.73 -32.03
C GLY A 94 8.28 -14.29 -30.81
N VAL A 95 9.40 -13.71 -30.44
CA VAL A 95 10.20 -14.14 -29.29
C VAL A 95 9.45 -13.80 -28.00
N PRO A 96 9.15 -14.79 -27.12
CA PRO A 96 8.51 -14.53 -25.85
C PRO A 96 9.40 -13.65 -24.97
N ALA A 97 8.79 -12.66 -24.32
CA ALA A 97 9.45 -11.83 -23.33
C ALA A 97 8.61 -11.79 -22.06
N VAL A 98 9.25 -11.87 -20.90
CA VAL A 98 8.61 -11.65 -19.62
C VAL A 98 8.66 -10.15 -19.32
N SER A 99 7.52 -9.55 -19.11
CA SER A 99 7.42 -8.10 -18.89
C SER A 99 6.37 -7.77 -17.84
N ALA A 100 6.45 -6.54 -17.35
CA ALA A 100 5.45 -6.02 -16.41
C ALA A 100 4.06 -6.03 -17.04
N ASP A 101 3.06 -6.42 -16.26
CA ASP A 101 1.65 -6.25 -16.64
C ASP A 101 1.26 -4.78 -16.40
N MET A 102 1.65 -3.91 -17.32
CA MET A 102 1.47 -2.46 -17.17
C MET A 102 0.00 -2.06 -17.13
N SER A 103 -0.85 -2.73 -17.88
CA SER A 103 -2.28 -2.45 -17.84
C SER A 103 -2.87 -2.71 -16.45
N ARG A 104 -2.48 -3.83 -15.85
CA ARG A 104 -2.93 -4.20 -14.52
C ARG A 104 -2.35 -3.29 -13.44
N LEU A 105 -1.05 -2.99 -13.51
CA LEU A 105 -0.38 -2.07 -12.61
C LEU A 105 -1.02 -0.69 -12.64
N LYS A 106 -1.29 -0.17 -13.81
CA LYS A 106 -1.95 1.12 -13.99
C LYS A 106 -3.35 1.13 -13.34
N HIS A 107 -4.14 0.10 -13.59
CA HIS A 107 -5.49 -0.01 -13.04
C HIS A 107 -5.46 -0.03 -11.49
N LEU A 108 -4.60 -0.86 -10.92
CA LEU A 108 -4.47 -0.96 -9.47
C LEU A 108 -3.90 0.33 -8.86
N ALA A 109 -2.98 0.99 -9.58
CA ALA A 109 -2.44 2.28 -9.15
C ALA A 109 -3.53 3.35 -9.07
N GLU A 110 -4.39 3.42 -10.07
CA GLU A 110 -5.50 4.39 -10.09
C GLU A 110 -6.48 4.13 -8.92
N LEU A 111 -6.82 2.87 -8.67
CA LEU A 111 -7.70 2.51 -7.56
C LEU A 111 -7.08 2.85 -6.20
N ALA A 112 -5.82 2.50 -6.01
CA ALA A 112 -5.12 2.75 -4.75
C ALA A 112 -4.89 4.24 -4.53
N TYR A 113 -4.40 4.95 -5.54
CA TYR A 113 -4.09 6.37 -5.40
C TYR A 113 -5.33 7.22 -5.17
N SER A 114 -6.45 6.92 -5.82
CA SER A 114 -7.70 7.66 -5.60
C SER A 114 -8.14 7.61 -4.14
N LEU A 115 -7.81 6.52 -3.45
CA LEU A 115 -8.14 6.32 -2.05
C LEU A 115 -7.07 6.87 -1.09
N LEU A 116 -5.79 6.75 -1.48
CA LEU A 116 -4.65 7.05 -0.62
C LEU A 116 -4.01 8.41 -0.91
N GLN A 117 -4.55 9.19 -1.81
CA GLN A 117 -3.98 10.49 -2.18
C GLN A 117 -3.82 11.38 -0.96
N GLN A 118 -4.86 11.51 -0.17
CA GLN A 118 -4.86 12.22 1.11
C GLN A 118 -6.08 11.85 1.93
N HIS A 119 -5.95 11.94 3.24
CA HIS A 119 -7.08 11.77 4.15
C HIS A 119 -6.85 12.63 5.38
N TYR A 120 -7.88 13.34 5.79
CA TYR A 120 -7.87 14.14 7.01
C TYR A 120 -8.91 13.59 7.98
N CYS A 121 -8.50 13.38 9.23
CA CYS A 121 -9.39 12.94 10.29
C CYS A 121 -9.41 13.95 11.43
N GLU A 122 -10.60 14.36 11.86
CA GLU A 122 -10.77 15.31 12.95
C GLU A 122 -10.23 14.79 14.29
N ASN A 123 -10.01 13.47 14.40
CA ASN A 123 -9.45 12.86 15.61
C ASN A 123 -7.93 13.04 15.73
N GLY A 124 -7.33 13.88 14.91
CA GLY A 124 -5.96 14.34 15.10
C GLY A 124 -4.91 13.67 14.23
N TRP A 125 -5.31 13.00 13.17
CA TRP A 125 -4.37 12.43 12.22
C TRP A 125 -4.75 12.74 10.78
N CYS A 126 -3.73 12.78 9.93
CA CYS A 126 -3.93 12.89 8.48
C CYS A 126 -2.77 12.22 7.76
N PHE A 127 -2.97 11.95 6.48
CA PHE A 127 -1.88 11.48 5.64
C PHE A 127 -1.99 12.03 4.22
N THR A 128 -0.86 12.01 3.52
CA THR A 128 -0.75 12.37 2.11
C THR A 128 0.18 11.38 1.42
N CYS A 129 -0.17 10.98 0.22
CA CYS A 129 0.74 10.21 -0.62
C CYS A 129 1.81 11.15 -1.19
N VAL A 130 3.07 10.90 -0.88
CA VAL A 130 4.18 11.79 -1.24
C VAL A 130 5.08 11.23 -2.33
N ALA A 131 4.97 9.95 -2.65
CA ALA A 131 5.75 9.33 -3.71
C ALA A 131 5.06 8.08 -4.22
N GLN A 132 5.32 7.74 -5.48
CA GLN A 132 4.93 6.47 -6.06
C GLN A 132 5.98 6.04 -7.08
N ASP A 133 6.11 4.73 -7.28
CA ASP A 133 6.96 4.16 -8.32
C ASP A 133 6.51 2.75 -8.64
N ILE A 134 6.98 2.24 -9.76
CA ILE A 134 6.84 0.83 -10.14
C ILE A 134 8.23 0.23 -10.16
N LEU A 135 8.47 -0.74 -9.30
CA LEU A 135 9.77 -1.35 -9.08
C LEU A 135 9.76 -2.79 -9.59
N GLU A 136 10.82 -3.15 -10.29
CA GLU A 136 10.99 -4.53 -10.76
C GLU A 136 11.50 -5.42 -9.62
N GLU A 137 10.84 -6.55 -9.41
CA GLU A 137 11.30 -7.62 -8.54
C GLU A 137 11.75 -8.80 -9.44
N LYS A 138 12.91 -8.63 -10.05
CA LYS A 138 13.40 -9.50 -11.12
C LYS A 138 13.48 -10.97 -10.71
N GLN A 139 13.97 -11.25 -9.51
CA GLN A 139 14.12 -12.61 -9.02
C GLN A 139 12.77 -13.30 -8.77
N LEU A 140 11.72 -12.53 -8.54
CA LEU A 140 10.38 -13.03 -8.27
C LEU A 140 9.48 -13.02 -9.51
N GLN A 141 9.96 -12.49 -10.63
CA GLN A 141 9.21 -12.33 -11.88
C GLN A 141 7.88 -11.59 -11.64
N CYS A 142 7.97 -10.47 -10.94
CA CYS A 142 6.84 -9.58 -10.72
C CYS A 142 7.31 -8.13 -10.67
N HIS A 143 6.36 -7.21 -10.73
CA HIS A 143 6.59 -5.80 -10.48
C HIS A 143 5.78 -5.38 -9.26
N ARG A 144 6.30 -4.41 -8.55
CA ARG A 144 5.70 -3.89 -7.33
C ARG A 144 5.33 -2.44 -7.54
N LEU A 145 4.06 -2.12 -7.39
CA LEU A 145 3.60 -0.75 -7.27
C LEU A 145 3.85 -0.29 -5.83
N TRP A 146 4.58 0.79 -5.67
CA TRP A 146 4.92 1.34 -4.37
C TRP A 146 4.29 2.73 -4.21
N LEU A 147 3.56 2.92 -3.10
CA LEU A 147 3.03 4.21 -2.67
C LEU A 147 3.61 4.53 -1.30
N LYS A 148 4.14 5.72 -1.14
CA LYS A 148 4.67 6.20 0.14
C LYS A 148 3.71 7.22 0.73
N LEU A 149 3.20 6.91 1.91
CA LEU A 149 2.30 7.80 2.65
C LEU A 149 3.06 8.47 3.80
N ARG A 150 2.86 9.77 3.93
CA ARG A 150 3.33 10.52 5.10
C ARG A 150 2.16 10.82 6.01
N PHE A 151 2.24 10.30 7.22
CA PHE A 151 1.28 10.57 8.28
C PHE A 151 1.75 11.74 9.14
N VAL A 152 0.79 12.50 9.64
CA VAL A 152 1.00 13.51 10.67
C VAL A 152 0.01 13.23 11.79
N PHE A 153 0.52 13.13 13.01
CA PHE A 153 -0.28 12.96 14.22
C PHE A 153 -0.14 14.22 15.08
N HIS A 154 -1.28 14.79 15.44
CA HIS A 154 -1.34 15.91 16.37
C HIS A 154 -1.54 15.37 17.78
N ASN A 155 -0.43 14.96 18.39
CA ASN A 155 -0.43 14.39 19.75
C ASN A 155 -0.77 15.46 20.79
N VAL A 156 -1.55 15.08 21.78
CA VAL A 156 -2.00 15.96 22.85
C VAL A 156 -1.63 15.39 24.20
#